data_fa6828888b14c169637710e0f2fc4a75
#
_entry.id   fa6828888b14c169637710e0f2fc4a75
#
_cell.length_a   1.000
_cell.length_b   1.000
_cell.length_c   1.000
_cell.angle_alpha   90.00
_cell.angle_beta   90.00
_cell.angle_gamma   90.00
#
_symmetry.space_group_name_H-M   'P 1'
#
loop_
_entity.id
_entity.type
_entity.pdbx_description
1 polymer ?
#
loop_
_entity_poly.entity_id
_entity_poly.type
_entity_poly.pdbx_seq_one_letter_code
_entity_poly.pdbx_strand_id
1 'polypeptide(L)'
;MDEKNKKSGKLATYAVIMLLTAIIVIIIAAMADNREESFQNQIEETTQANTTIQEEVVRLKNENYELKTKLDKVQDEKDKLSASSDLCTKLSDICKLYRAGNTDEARQKLESIDESSVSDELKDLYASVKTLVEAPAAETQAK
;
A
#
# COMPACT_ATOMS: atom_id res chain seq x y z
N MET A 1 41.50 41.53 -77.41
CA MET A 1 41.54 40.17 -76.75
C MET A 1 41.06 40.17 -75.29
N ASP A 2 40.68 41.32 -74.68
CA ASP A 2 40.39 41.44 -73.24
C ASP A 2 38.91 41.22 -72.78
N GLU A 3 37.93 41.35 -73.67
CA GLU A 3 36.54 41.21 -73.29
C GLU A 3 36.09 39.75 -73.03
N LYS A 4 36.69 38.79 -73.75
CA LYS A 4 36.38 37.36 -73.55
C LYS A 4 36.89 36.81 -72.21
N ASN A 5 38.02 37.30 -71.74
CA ASN A 5 38.63 36.92 -70.48
C ASN A 5 37.88 37.46 -69.28
N LYS A 6 37.28 38.67 -69.40
CA LYS A 6 36.49 39.34 -68.36
C LYS A 6 35.12 38.67 -68.15
N LYS A 7 34.50 38.10 -69.19
CA LYS A 7 33.25 37.34 -69.13
C LYS A 7 33.46 35.93 -68.54
N SER A 8 34.54 35.28 -68.84
CA SER A 8 34.90 33.96 -68.29
C SER A 8 35.18 34.04 -66.79
N GLY A 9 35.85 35.09 -66.31
CA GLY A 9 36.09 35.27 -64.88
C GLY A 9 34.79 35.43 -64.06
N LYS A 10 33.82 36.19 -64.58
CA LYS A 10 32.51 36.41 -63.94
C LYS A 10 31.70 35.10 -63.87
N LEU A 11 31.73 34.29 -64.96
CA LEU A 11 31.06 32.99 -64.99
C LEU A 11 31.65 31.99 -63.96
N ALA A 12 32.96 31.97 -63.84
CA ALA A 12 33.68 31.14 -62.87
C ALA A 12 33.33 31.54 -61.41
N THR A 13 33.21 32.85 -61.14
CA THR A 13 32.83 33.37 -59.81
C THR A 13 31.40 32.94 -59.44
N TYR A 14 30.45 33.04 -60.38
CA TYR A 14 29.06 32.59 -60.14
C TYR A 14 29.02 31.06 -59.92
N ALA A 15 29.80 30.26 -60.64
CA ALA A 15 29.87 28.81 -60.44
C ALA A 15 30.39 28.45 -59.04
N VAL A 16 31.43 29.17 -58.56
CA VAL A 16 31.96 28.96 -57.19
C VAL A 16 30.93 29.34 -56.12
N ILE A 17 30.24 30.44 -56.29
CA ILE A 17 29.18 30.86 -55.34
C ILE A 17 28.04 29.84 -55.29
N MET A 18 27.57 29.34 -56.42
CA MET A 18 26.54 28.32 -56.50
C MET A 18 26.99 27.01 -55.84
N LEU A 19 28.24 26.61 -55.98
CA LEU A 19 28.76 25.42 -55.35
C LEU A 19 28.88 25.57 -53.83
N LEU A 20 29.32 26.74 -53.35
CA LEU A 20 29.35 27.02 -51.92
C LEU A 20 27.93 27.07 -51.29
N THR A 21 26.97 27.66 -51.98
CA THR A 21 25.57 27.64 -51.46
C THR A 21 24.97 26.23 -51.42
N ALA A 22 25.28 25.40 -52.42
CA ALA A 22 24.86 23.97 -52.42
C ALA A 22 25.45 23.19 -51.24
N ILE A 23 26.73 23.39 -50.94
CA ILE A 23 27.38 22.74 -49.78
C ILE A 23 26.75 23.20 -48.47
N ILE A 24 26.46 24.48 -48.30
CA ILE A 24 25.82 25.03 -47.10
C ILE A 24 24.43 24.39 -46.92
N VAL A 25 23.63 24.29 -47.97
CA VAL A 25 22.28 23.66 -47.91
C VAL A 25 22.37 22.20 -47.48
N ILE A 26 23.34 21.43 -48.02
CA ILE A 26 23.54 20.05 -47.64
C ILE A 26 23.91 19.92 -46.16
N ILE A 27 24.79 20.78 -45.65
CA ILE A 27 25.18 20.79 -44.23
C ILE A 27 23.98 21.10 -43.34
N ILE A 28 23.15 22.07 -43.71
CA ILE A 28 21.93 22.41 -42.94
C ILE A 28 20.95 21.26 -42.96
N ALA A 29 20.73 20.60 -44.10
CA ALA A 29 19.86 19.45 -44.22
C ALA A 29 20.35 18.28 -43.31
N ALA A 30 21.65 17.94 -43.38
CA ALA A 30 22.24 16.87 -42.52
C ALA A 30 22.12 17.21 -41.01
N MET A 31 22.26 18.48 -40.64
CA MET A 31 22.06 18.92 -39.24
C MET A 31 20.58 18.85 -38.81
N ALA A 32 19.65 19.07 -39.73
CA ALA A 32 18.22 18.95 -39.45
C ALA A 32 17.82 17.49 -39.19
N ASP A 33 18.28 16.55 -40.03
CA ASP A 33 17.99 15.10 -39.86
C ASP A 33 18.54 14.58 -38.53
N ASN A 34 19.76 14.94 -38.15
CA ASN A 34 20.34 14.54 -36.85
C ASN A 34 19.57 15.09 -35.64
N ARG A 35 18.99 16.29 -35.78
CA ARG A 35 18.15 16.86 -34.72
C ARG A 35 16.81 16.12 -34.58
N GLU A 36 16.21 15.77 -35.69
CA GLU A 36 14.91 15.05 -35.69
C GLU A 36 15.05 13.69 -35.04
N GLU A 37 16.10 12.92 -35.37
CA GLU A 37 16.39 11.63 -34.73
C GLU A 37 16.64 11.79 -33.22
N SER A 38 17.39 12.81 -32.82
CA SER A 38 17.62 13.10 -31.39
C SER A 38 16.33 13.46 -30.65
N PHE A 39 15.44 14.24 -31.26
CA PHE A 39 14.15 14.57 -30.65
C PHE A 39 13.21 13.38 -30.57
N GLN A 40 13.16 12.52 -31.58
CA GLN A 40 12.37 11.30 -31.57
C GLN A 40 12.84 10.36 -30.46
N ASN A 41 14.15 10.15 -30.32
CA ASN A 41 14.71 9.34 -29.24
C ASN A 41 14.37 9.90 -27.86
N GLN A 42 14.45 11.21 -27.66
CA GLN A 42 14.07 11.85 -26.39
C GLN A 42 12.57 11.71 -26.08
N ILE A 43 11.71 11.82 -27.10
CA ILE A 43 10.27 11.61 -26.93
C ILE A 43 9.98 10.15 -26.56
N GLU A 44 10.64 9.20 -27.21
CA GLU A 44 10.48 7.77 -26.91
C GLU A 44 10.95 7.44 -25.49
N GLU A 45 12.14 7.90 -25.09
CA GLU A 45 12.65 7.73 -23.71
C GLU A 45 11.72 8.37 -22.67
N THR A 46 11.24 9.58 -22.95
CA THR A 46 10.31 10.28 -22.03
C THR A 46 8.97 9.56 -21.94
N THR A 47 8.47 9.04 -23.05
CA THR A 47 7.23 8.28 -23.10
C THR A 47 7.36 6.97 -22.34
N GLN A 48 8.47 6.26 -22.54
CA GLN A 48 8.78 5.00 -21.82
C GLN A 48 8.94 5.25 -20.32
N ALA A 49 9.68 6.29 -19.92
CA ALA A 49 9.81 6.68 -18.52
C ALA A 49 8.46 7.03 -17.89
N ASN A 50 7.61 7.75 -18.62
CA ASN A 50 6.27 8.12 -18.14
C ASN A 50 5.38 6.87 -17.97
N THR A 51 5.45 5.92 -18.90
CA THR A 51 4.73 4.65 -18.79
C THR A 51 5.18 3.85 -17.57
N THR A 52 6.49 3.73 -17.37
CA THR A 52 7.07 3.05 -16.20
C THR A 52 6.64 3.71 -14.90
N ILE A 53 6.65 5.05 -14.84
CA ILE A 53 6.17 5.78 -13.65
C ILE A 53 4.69 5.50 -13.40
N GLN A 54 3.85 5.48 -14.45
CA GLN A 54 2.42 5.18 -14.29
C GLN A 54 2.19 3.76 -13.77
N GLU A 55 2.90 2.77 -14.29
CA GLU A 55 2.84 1.39 -13.80
C GLU A 55 3.26 1.29 -12.33
N GLU A 56 4.34 1.98 -11.96
CA GLU A 56 4.83 2.02 -10.58
C GLU A 56 3.83 2.71 -9.63
N VAL A 57 3.18 3.80 -10.07
CA VAL A 57 2.13 4.47 -9.30
C VAL A 57 0.94 3.54 -9.07
N VAL A 58 0.52 2.77 -10.09
CA VAL A 58 -0.56 1.79 -9.96
C VAL A 58 -0.16 0.67 -8.99
N ARG A 59 1.07 0.15 -9.10
CA ARG A 59 1.60 -0.87 -8.20
C ARG A 59 1.62 -0.39 -6.75
N LEU A 60 2.19 0.79 -6.51
CA LEU A 60 2.25 1.37 -5.16
C LEU A 60 0.87 1.65 -4.57
N LYS A 61 -0.09 2.07 -5.40
CA LYS A 61 -1.47 2.27 -4.97
C LYS A 61 -2.11 0.96 -4.53
N ASN A 62 -1.90 -0.12 -5.28
CA ASN A 62 -2.41 -1.45 -4.94
C ASN A 62 -1.77 -1.98 -3.65
N GLU A 63 -0.44 -1.87 -3.52
CA GLU A 63 0.27 -2.26 -2.31
C GLU A 63 -0.22 -1.47 -1.08
N ASN A 64 -0.46 -0.17 -1.24
CA ASN A 64 -0.98 0.67 -0.16
C ASN A 64 -2.39 0.23 0.27
N TYR A 65 -3.24 -0.12 -0.71
CA TYR A 65 -4.56 -0.65 -0.43
C TYR A 65 -4.50 -2.00 0.29
N GLU A 66 -3.63 -2.92 -0.15
CA GLU A 66 -3.44 -4.20 0.52
C GLU A 66 -2.91 -4.05 1.95
N LEU A 67 -1.92 -3.16 2.14
CA LEU A 67 -1.37 -2.89 3.46
C LEU A 67 -2.43 -2.31 4.40
N LYS A 68 -3.27 -1.41 3.91
CA LYS A 68 -4.37 -0.85 4.68
C LYS A 68 -5.38 -1.94 5.09
N THR A 69 -5.75 -2.82 4.14
CA THR A 69 -6.64 -3.94 4.43
C THR A 69 -6.06 -4.92 5.46
N LYS A 70 -4.75 -5.18 5.38
CA LYS A 70 -4.04 -6.01 6.37
C LYS A 70 -4.02 -5.34 7.74
N LEU A 71 -3.78 -4.02 7.77
CA LEU A 71 -3.78 -3.26 9.03
C LEU A 71 -5.16 -3.32 9.70
N ASP A 72 -6.23 -3.11 8.95
CA ASP A 72 -7.60 -3.17 9.47
C ASP A 72 -7.89 -4.57 10.06
N LYS A 73 -7.52 -5.65 9.37
CA LYS A 73 -7.67 -7.02 9.87
C LYS A 73 -6.90 -7.27 11.17
N VAL A 74 -5.63 -6.86 11.21
CA VAL A 74 -4.79 -7.02 12.41
C VAL A 74 -5.35 -6.22 13.58
N GLN A 75 -5.91 -5.04 13.31
CA GLN A 75 -6.56 -4.24 14.34
C GLN A 75 -7.81 -4.95 14.89
N ASP A 76 -8.66 -5.49 14.01
CA ASP A 76 -9.85 -6.26 14.41
C ASP A 76 -9.48 -7.51 15.24
N GLU A 77 -8.45 -8.24 14.82
CA GLU A 77 -7.95 -9.40 15.55
C GLU A 77 -7.40 -9.02 16.93
N LYS A 78 -6.66 -7.93 17.01
CA LYS A 78 -6.15 -7.37 18.27
C LYS A 78 -7.28 -7.01 19.22
N ASP A 79 -8.32 -6.34 18.71
CA ASP A 79 -9.45 -5.89 19.53
C ASP A 79 -10.24 -7.10 20.06
N LYS A 80 -10.46 -8.14 19.22
CA LYS A 80 -11.05 -9.41 19.64
C LYS A 80 -10.21 -10.12 20.69
N LEU A 81 -8.90 -10.18 20.50
CA LEU A 81 -7.99 -10.81 21.46
C LEU A 81 -7.96 -10.07 22.80
N SER A 82 -7.98 -8.73 22.75
CA SER A 82 -8.06 -7.91 23.97
C SER A 82 -9.36 -8.16 24.73
N ALA A 83 -10.50 -8.18 24.04
CA ALA A 83 -11.80 -8.46 24.66
C ALA A 83 -11.85 -9.87 25.27
N SER A 84 -11.29 -10.86 24.56
CA SER A 84 -11.18 -12.25 25.06
C SER A 84 -10.28 -12.35 26.30
N SER A 85 -9.15 -11.66 26.31
CA SER A 85 -8.24 -11.60 27.45
C SER A 85 -8.88 -10.97 28.68
N ASP A 86 -9.61 -9.86 28.48
CA ASP A 86 -10.33 -9.18 29.56
C ASP A 86 -11.42 -10.07 30.15
N LEU A 87 -12.15 -10.80 29.29
CA LEU A 87 -13.16 -11.75 29.74
C LEU A 87 -12.55 -12.91 30.53
N CYS A 88 -11.46 -13.50 30.05
CA CYS A 88 -10.72 -14.55 30.77
C CYS A 88 -10.27 -14.06 32.16
N THR A 89 -9.80 -12.83 32.25
CA THR A 89 -9.40 -12.22 33.54
C THR A 89 -10.59 -12.08 34.48
N LYS A 90 -11.73 -11.58 33.99
CA LYS A 90 -12.96 -11.49 34.77
C LYS A 90 -13.45 -12.85 35.27
N LEU A 91 -13.48 -13.86 34.38
CA LEU A 91 -13.87 -15.21 34.76
C LEU A 91 -12.92 -15.84 35.80
N SER A 92 -11.62 -15.59 35.66
CA SER A 92 -10.62 -16.03 36.64
C SER A 92 -10.87 -15.40 38.02
N ASP A 93 -11.19 -14.12 38.06
CA ASP A 93 -11.46 -13.40 39.33
C ASP A 93 -12.77 -13.88 39.94
N ILE A 94 -13.80 -14.18 39.15
CA ILE A 94 -15.05 -14.78 39.61
C ILE A 94 -14.77 -16.16 40.24
N CYS A 95 -13.95 -17.00 39.61
CA CYS A 95 -13.56 -18.28 40.16
C CYS A 95 -12.77 -18.15 41.48
N LYS A 96 -11.89 -17.14 41.60
CA LYS A 96 -11.16 -16.86 42.85
C LYS A 96 -12.11 -16.45 43.98
N LEU A 97 -13.07 -15.59 43.71
CA LEU A 97 -14.08 -15.16 44.68
C LEU A 97 -14.93 -16.34 45.16
N TYR A 98 -15.40 -17.17 44.23
CA TYR A 98 -16.17 -18.37 44.55
C TYR A 98 -15.39 -19.33 45.45
N ARG A 99 -14.11 -19.61 45.12
CA ARG A 99 -13.23 -20.46 45.92
C ARG A 99 -12.92 -19.88 47.30
N ALA A 100 -12.92 -18.56 47.43
CA ALA A 100 -12.75 -17.87 48.72
C ALA A 100 -14.03 -17.89 49.59
N GLY A 101 -15.15 -18.43 49.08
CA GLY A 101 -16.44 -18.46 49.80
C GLY A 101 -17.30 -17.20 49.58
N ASN A 102 -16.81 -16.23 48.77
CA ASN A 102 -17.53 -15.00 48.44
C ASN A 102 -18.52 -15.23 47.29
N THR A 103 -19.47 -16.16 47.48
CA THR A 103 -20.36 -16.65 46.41
C THR A 103 -21.31 -15.56 45.92
N ASP A 104 -21.76 -14.65 46.75
CA ASP A 104 -22.69 -13.58 46.36
C ASP A 104 -21.97 -12.54 45.46
N GLU A 105 -20.76 -12.17 45.79
CA GLU A 105 -19.93 -11.29 44.97
C GLU A 105 -19.54 -11.93 43.63
N ALA A 106 -19.24 -13.24 43.65
CA ALA A 106 -18.97 -13.98 42.41
C ALA A 106 -20.17 -14.00 41.48
N ARG A 107 -21.41 -14.21 42.02
CA ARG A 107 -22.65 -14.14 41.23
C ARG A 107 -22.90 -12.77 40.66
N GLN A 108 -22.77 -11.74 41.46
CA GLN A 108 -22.97 -10.35 41.02
C GLN A 108 -22.02 -9.94 39.91
N LYS A 109 -20.73 -10.38 40.01
CA LYS A 109 -19.76 -10.13 38.93
C LYS A 109 -20.08 -10.96 37.68
N LEU A 110 -20.56 -12.18 37.80
CA LEU A 110 -20.96 -13.00 36.68
C LEU A 110 -22.15 -12.38 35.93
N GLU A 111 -23.17 -11.91 36.64
CA GLU A 111 -24.35 -11.22 36.09
C GLU A 111 -23.98 -9.91 35.37
N SER A 112 -22.87 -9.28 35.75
CA SER A 112 -22.39 -8.07 35.09
C SER A 112 -21.75 -8.33 33.71
N ILE A 113 -21.51 -9.58 33.35
CA ILE A 113 -20.98 -9.96 32.03
C ILE A 113 -22.15 -10.08 31.05
N ASP A 114 -22.07 -9.30 29.97
CA ASP A 114 -23.04 -9.43 28.88
C ASP A 114 -22.75 -10.71 28.08
N GLU A 115 -23.65 -11.68 28.18
CA GLU A 115 -23.52 -12.97 27.50
C GLU A 115 -23.46 -12.83 25.98
N SER A 116 -24.04 -11.80 25.40
CA SER A 116 -23.98 -11.51 23.97
C SER A 116 -22.59 -11.09 23.51
N SER A 117 -21.77 -10.57 24.41
CA SER A 117 -20.39 -10.14 24.15
C SER A 117 -19.36 -11.26 24.25
N VAL A 118 -19.78 -12.45 24.70
CA VAL A 118 -18.90 -13.61 24.86
C VAL A 118 -18.56 -14.21 23.48
N SER A 119 -17.28 -14.23 23.13
CA SER A 119 -16.82 -14.84 21.88
C SER A 119 -17.11 -16.35 21.85
N ASP A 120 -17.35 -16.90 20.66
CA ASP A 120 -17.67 -18.32 20.49
C ASP A 120 -16.63 -19.25 21.14
N GLU A 121 -15.37 -18.83 21.11
CA GLU A 121 -14.24 -19.57 21.69
C GLU A 121 -14.29 -19.65 23.23
N LEU A 122 -14.94 -18.71 23.88
CA LEU A 122 -15.03 -18.63 25.34
C LEU A 122 -16.41 -19.00 25.89
N LYS A 123 -17.38 -19.35 25.04
CA LYS A 123 -18.73 -19.75 25.48
C LYS A 123 -18.71 -20.94 26.40
N ASP A 124 -17.92 -21.95 26.10
CA ASP A 124 -17.83 -23.18 26.93
C ASP A 124 -17.20 -22.87 28.30
N LEU A 125 -16.17 -22.03 28.32
CA LEU A 125 -15.53 -21.58 29.55
C LEU A 125 -16.51 -20.75 30.40
N TYR A 126 -17.20 -19.80 29.77
CA TYR A 126 -18.23 -19.00 30.44
C TYR A 126 -19.35 -19.87 31.02
N ALA A 127 -19.90 -20.81 30.23
CA ALA A 127 -20.94 -21.71 30.68
C ALA A 127 -20.48 -22.61 31.87
N SER A 128 -19.23 -23.05 31.84
CA SER A 128 -18.63 -23.82 32.91
C SER A 128 -18.53 -23.02 34.21
N VAL A 129 -18.07 -21.75 34.12
CA VAL A 129 -18.00 -20.86 35.29
C VAL A 129 -19.40 -20.51 35.80
N LYS A 130 -20.37 -20.28 34.90
CA LYS A 130 -21.76 -20.01 35.23
C LYS A 130 -22.37 -21.16 36.01
N THR A 131 -22.23 -22.38 35.50
CA THR A 131 -22.71 -23.61 36.18
C THR A 131 -22.07 -23.79 37.55
N LEU A 132 -20.77 -23.50 37.68
CA LEU A 132 -20.05 -23.60 38.96
C LEU A 132 -20.58 -22.62 40.00
N VAL A 133 -20.85 -21.37 39.61
CA VAL A 133 -21.24 -20.28 40.52
C VAL A 133 -22.74 -20.32 40.85
N GLU A 134 -23.58 -20.80 39.92
CA GLU A 134 -25.03 -20.94 40.10
C GLU A 134 -25.43 -22.24 40.79
N ALA A 135 -24.53 -23.26 40.81
CA ALA A 135 -24.79 -24.47 41.55
C ALA A 135 -25.12 -24.13 43.02
N PRO A 136 -26.22 -24.66 43.58
CA PRO A 136 -26.50 -24.47 44.98
C PRO A 136 -25.29 -24.99 45.78
N ALA A 137 -24.81 -24.13 46.72
CA ALA A 137 -23.72 -24.53 47.59
C ALA A 137 -24.08 -25.90 48.23
N ALA A 138 -23.60 -26.98 47.61
CA ALA A 138 -23.71 -28.29 48.26
C ALA A 138 -22.95 -28.13 49.56
N GLU A 139 -23.72 -28.26 50.67
CA GLU A 139 -23.22 -28.22 52.01
C GLU A 139 -21.97 -29.08 52.14
N THR A 140 -20.82 -28.40 52.12
CA THR A 140 -19.59 -29.05 52.58
C THR A 140 -19.69 -29.09 54.10
N GLN A 141 -20.63 -29.89 54.60
CA GLN A 141 -20.61 -30.27 56.01
C GLN A 141 -19.36 -31.11 56.24
N ALA A 142 -18.53 -30.52 57.03
CA ALA A 142 -17.45 -31.10 57.77
C ALA A 142 -17.71 -32.53 58.24
N LYS A 143 -16.71 -33.33 58.04
CA LYS A 143 -16.42 -34.42 58.97
C LYS A 143 -14.95 -34.42 59.28
#